data_9d74c872374fc2600b3366e20ce8707e
#
_entry.id   9d74c872374fc2600b3366e20ce8707e
#
_cell.length_a   1.000
_cell.length_b   1.000
_cell.length_c   1.000
_cell.angle_alpha   90.00
_cell.angle_beta   90.00
_cell.angle_gamma   90.00
#
_symmetry.space_group_name_H-M   'P 1'
#
loop_
_entity.id
_entity.type
_entity.pdbx_description
1 polymer ?
#
loop_
_entity_poly.entity_id
_entity_poly.type
_entity_poly.pdbx_seq_one_letter_code
_entity_poly.pdbx_strand_id
1 'polypeptide(L)'
;STVWYLERLHLEQYRVNPSNPVKKFSFMGIEKRENREILQEYMKYCLGVTHLAMSGIQAEFYRILAFVMWMEKETAMELKLASETEIKKYFQIIELKEASYFNDIVIAIYQLYEYLQTKEIIDRIPFRYEYYLKKEIHCHNNRSVEMEIYERILRELKNFPEIPRLILLHSMLIGLRISEVCTLKGDAYSWQGRDAWIQVYQMKMRTYKRVPIPDVLYKIMKRYLEKYHIGSEDYVFQNKRGGAYQYGSFKWQMKELFNKRQDIFKGYD
;
A
#
# COMPACT_ATOMS: atom_id res chain seq x y z
N SER A 1 4.78 24.58 -6.21
CA SER A 1 4.19 23.71 -7.22
C SER A 1 2.96 23.02 -6.68
N THR A 2 1.91 22.88 -7.50
CA THR A 2 0.67 22.18 -7.13
C THR A 2 0.76 20.65 -7.29
N VAL A 3 1.82 20.14 -7.92
CA VAL A 3 2.09 18.70 -8.05
C VAL A 3 3.54 18.43 -7.65
N TRP A 4 3.75 17.49 -6.75
CA TRP A 4 5.07 17.03 -6.32
C TRP A 4 5.33 15.64 -6.85
N TYR A 5 6.38 15.48 -7.64
CA TYR A 5 6.87 14.19 -8.12
C TYR A 5 7.90 13.65 -7.14
N LEU A 6 7.58 12.54 -6.49
CA LEU A 6 8.36 12.00 -5.37
C LEU A 6 9.67 11.34 -5.80
N GLU A 7 9.81 10.96 -7.07
CA GLU A 7 11.07 10.47 -7.64
C GLU A 7 12.22 11.49 -7.59
N ARG A 8 11.88 12.79 -7.43
CA ARG A 8 12.84 13.89 -7.29
C ARG A 8 13.31 14.10 -5.85
N LEU A 9 12.66 13.40 -4.90
CA LEU A 9 13.02 13.47 -3.49
C LEU A 9 13.91 12.27 -3.15
N HIS A 10 15.03 12.53 -2.49
CA HIS A 10 15.92 11.49 -1.99
C HIS A 10 15.32 10.83 -0.74
N LEU A 11 14.29 10.03 -0.93
CA LEU A 11 13.62 9.32 0.16
C LEU A 11 14.42 8.07 0.55
N GLU A 12 14.43 7.77 1.82
CA GLU A 12 15.05 6.57 2.35
C GLU A 12 14.40 5.30 1.78
N GLN A 13 15.20 4.37 1.28
CA GLN A 13 14.73 3.19 0.53
C GLN A 13 13.75 2.34 1.33
N TYR A 14 13.92 2.23 2.66
CA TYR A 14 13.02 1.46 3.51
C TYR A 14 11.61 2.05 3.64
N ARG A 15 11.41 3.30 3.24
CA ARG A 15 10.09 3.97 3.23
C ARG A 15 9.31 3.72 1.94
N VAL A 16 10.00 3.32 0.88
CA VAL A 16 9.42 3.18 -0.46
C VAL A 16 9.27 1.71 -0.80
N ASN A 17 8.05 1.27 -1.14
CA ASN A 17 7.85 -0.05 -1.69
C ASN A 17 8.14 -0.04 -3.20
N PRO A 18 9.23 -0.68 -3.67
CA PRO A 18 9.59 -0.64 -5.09
C PRO A 18 8.58 -1.32 -6.01
N SER A 19 7.77 -2.25 -5.51
CA SER A 19 6.71 -2.89 -6.28
C SER A 19 5.42 -2.06 -6.36
N ASN A 20 5.28 -1.02 -5.51
CA ASN A 20 4.14 -0.10 -5.51
C ASN A 20 4.56 1.30 -5.03
N PRO A 21 5.44 1.99 -5.77
CA PRO A 21 5.95 3.29 -5.36
C PRO A 21 4.88 4.37 -5.47
N VAL A 22 4.80 5.22 -4.47
CA VAL A 22 4.03 6.46 -4.54
C VAL A 22 4.74 7.42 -5.48
N LYS A 23 4.10 7.83 -6.56
CA LYS A 23 4.74 8.61 -7.63
C LYS A 23 4.63 10.12 -7.42
N LYS A 24 3.48 10.60 -6.93
CA LYS A 24 3.21 12.03 -6.80
C LYS A 24 2.15 12.33 -5.74
N PHE A 25 2.18 13.55 -5.22
CA PHE A 25 1.07 14.21 -4.54
C PHE A 25 0.53 15.34 -5.42
N SER A 26 -0.79 15.46 -5.54
CA SER A 26 -1.45 16.49 -6.32
C SER A 26 -2.36 17.31 -5.43
N PHE A 27 -2.06 18.59 -5.31
CA PHE A 27 -2.82 19.58 -4.53
C PHE A 27 -3.78 20.40 -5.42
N MET A 28 -3.96 19.99 -6.69
CA MET A 28 -4.73 20.76 -7.69
C MET A 28 -6.21 20.92 -7.33
N GLY A 29 -6.77 20.02 -6.52
CA GLY A 29 -8.16 20.10 -6.08
C GLY A 29 -8.41 21.13 -4.97
N ILE A 30 -7.37 21.77 -4.43
CA ILE A 30 -7.49 22.80 -3.38
C ILE A 30 -7.47 24.16 -4.05
N GLU A 31 -8.57 24.91 -3.96
CA GLU A 31 -8.75 26.20 -4.60
C GLU A 31 -8.08 27.32 -3.81
N LYS A 32 -8.29 27.34 -2.48
CA LYS A 32 -7.71 28.37 -1.60
C LYS A 32 -6.21 28.15 -1.44
N ARG A 33 -5.47 29.22 -1.70
CA ARG A 33 -3.99 29.19 -1.59
C ARG A 33 -3.54 28.84 -0.17
N GLU A 34 -4.17 29.40 0.82
CA GLU A 34 -3.84 29.22 2.24
C GLU A 34 -3.99 27.76 2.66
N ASN A 35 -5.11 27.11 2.32
CA ASN A 35 -5.35 25.72 2.61
C ASN A 35 -4.34 24.80 1.90
N ARG A 36 -4.01 25.12 0.66
CA ARG A 36 -3.02 24.39 -0.12
C ARG A 36 -1.62 24.52 0.51
N GLU A 37 -1.22 25.71 0.93
CA GLU A 37 0.06 25.95 1.60
C GLU A 37 0.13 25.18 2.93
N ILE A 38 -0.92 25.23 3.74
CA ILE A 38 -1.03 24.45 4.99
C ILE A 38 -0.80 22.94 4.71
N LEU A 39 -1.55 22.37 3.78
CA LEU A 39 -1.39 20.94 3.47
C LEU A 39 -0.02 20.62 2.90
N GLN A 40 0.57 21.50 2.10
CA GLN A 40 1.93 21.33 1.59
C GLN A 40 2.96 21.35 2.73
N GLU A 41 2.89 22.26 3.67
CA GLU A 41 3.80 22.30 4.82
C GLU A 41 3.65 21.08 5.72
N TYR A 42 2.41 20.63 5.95
CA TYR A 42 2.16 19.39 6.67
C TYR A 42 2.77 18.18 5.96
N MET A 43 2.61 18.09 4.64
CA MET A 43 3.20 17.00 3.85
C MET A 43 4.74 17.05 3.81
N LYS A 44 5.34 18.25 3.82
CA LYS A 44 6.81 18.37 3.99
C LYS A 44 7.25 17.83 5.35
N TYR A 45 6.50 18.13 6.41
CA TYR A 45 6.76 17.56 7.73
C TYR A 45 6.66 16.04 7.72
N CYS A 46 5.61 15.45 7.16
CA CYS A 46 5.46 14.00 7.05
C CYS A 46 6.59 13.35 6.25
N LEU A 47 7.04 13.98 5.18
CA LEU A 47 8.11 13.46 4.32
C LEU A 47 9.50 13.62 4.94
N GLY A 48 9.77 14.74 5.60
CA GLY A 48 11.11 15.12 6.06
C GLY A 48 11.42 14.78 7.51
N VAL A 49 10.41 14.70 8.37
CA VAL A 49 10.59 14.55 9.83
C VAL A 49 10.13 13.19 10.32
N THR A 50 9.01 12.66 9.78
CA THR A 50 8.50 11.37 10.24
C THR A 50 9.19 10.20 9.56
N HIS A 51 9.19 9.03 10.23
CA HIS A 51 9.67 7.76 9.65
C HIS A 51 8.56 6.91 9.04
N LEU A 52 7.41 7.51 8.72
CA LEU A 52 6.27 6.80 8.15
C LEU A 52 6.59 6.23 6.76
N ALA A 53 6.01 5.08 6.45
CA ALA A 53 6.08 4.51 5.11
C ALA A 53 5.32 5.40 4.11
N MET A 54 5.82 5.50 2.88
CA MET A 54 5.21 6.34 1.84
C MET A 54 3.76 5.99 1.55
N SER A 55 3.38 4.72 1.66
CA SER A 55 1.98 4.30 1.51
C SER A 55 1.07 4.83 2.63
N GLY A 56 1.59 4.93 3.86
CA GLY A 56 0.86 5.54 4.99
C GLY A 56 0.65 7.04 4.76
N ILE A 57 1.74 7.76 4.42
CA ILE A 57 1.68 9.19 4.09
C ILE A 57 0.71 9.45 2.92
N GLN A 58 0.71 8.59 1.90
CA GLN A 58 -0.22 8.72 0.79
C GLN A 58 -1.69 8.54 1.22
N ALA A 59 -1.96 7.54 2.06
CA ALA A 59 -3.31 7.31 2.56
C ALA A 59 -3.81 8.50 3.40
N GLU A 60 -2.97 9.01 4.28
CA GLU A 60 -3.23 10.20 5.10
C GLU A 60 -3.46 11.44 4.22
N PHE A 61 -2.59 11.67 3.24
CA PHE A 61 -2.76 12.76 2.28
C PHE A 61 -4.13 12.76 1.61
N TYR A 62 -4.58 11.61 1.08
CA TYR A 62 -5.88 11.57 0.39
C TYR A 62 -7.07 11.73 1.33
N ARG A 63 -6.97 11.27 2.57
CA ARG A 63 -8.00 11.48 3.59
C ARG A 63 -8.14 12.96 3.93
N ILE A 64 -7.02 13.63 4.16
CA ILE A 64 -6.99 15.08 4.46
C ILE A 64 -7.41 15.89 3.23
N LEU A 65 -6.91 15.54 2.03
CA LEU A 65 -7.28 16.22 0.80
C LEU A 65 -8.79 16.22 0.57
N ALA A 66 -9.44 15.08 0.79
CA ALA A 66 -10.90 14.97 0.67
C ALA A 66 -11.63 15.90 1.65
N PHE A 67 -11.15 15.99 2.89
CA PHE A 67 -11.68 16.89 3.89
C PHE A 67 -11.50 18.37 3.51
N VAL A 68 -10.30 18.75 3.05
CA VAL A 68 -9.98 20.13 2.64
C VAL A 68 -10.86 20.55 1.47
N MET A 69 -10.97 19.70 0.44
CA MET A 69 -11.81 19.99 -0.73
C MET A 69 -13.30 20.13 -0.34
N TRP A 70 -13.77 19.30 0.57
CA TRP A 70 -15.13 19.39 1.09
C TRP A 70 -15.34 20.71 1.87
N MET A 71 -14.39 21.06 2.74
CA MET A 71 -14.43 22.32 3.52
C MET A 71 -14.55 23.54 2.59
N GLU A 72 -13.73 23.61 1.55
CA GLU A 72 -13.76 24.72 0.61
C GLU A 72 -15.09 24.82 -0.12
N LYS A 73 -15.63 23.68 -0.56
CA LYS A 73 -16.86 23.61 -1.32
C LYS A 73 -18.10 23.98 -0.50
N GLU A 74 -18.21 23.43 0.73
CA GLU A 74 -19.44 23.54 1.52
C GLU A 74 -19.44 24.74 2.48
N THR A 75 -18.27 25.19 2.89
CA THR A 75 -18.16 26.26 3.90
C THR A 75 -17.45 27.51 3.40
N ALA A 76 -16.73 27.42 2.28
CA ALA A 76 -15.84 28.46 1.78
C ALA A 76 -14.81 28.96 2.83
N MET A 77 -14.51 28.17 3.87
CA MET A 77 -13.63 28.57 4.97
C MET A 77 -12.18 28.12 4.74
N GLU A 78 -11.28 28.78 5.46
CA GLU A 78 -9.91 28.32 5.61
C GLU A 78 -9.81 27.27 6.71
N LEU A 79 -8.92 26.28 6.55
CA LEU A 79 -8.72 25.20 7.52
C LEU A 79 -8.46 25.70 8.95
N LYS A 80 -7.68 26.76 9.10
CA LYS A 80 -7.34 27.34 10.40
C LYS A 80 -8.54 27.96 11.14
N LEU A 81 -9.64 28.27 10.43
CA LEU A 81 -10.85 28.86 10.97
C LEU A 81 -11.96 27.83 11.25
N ALA A 82 -11.75 26.58 10.90
CA ALA A 82 -12.74 25.54 11.11
C ALA A 82 -13.01 25.30 12.60
N SER A 83 -14.28 25.28 12.96
CA SER A 83 -14.73 24.90 14.29
C SER A 83 -15.13 23.42 14.36
N GLU A 84 -15.40 22.94 15.57
CA GLU A 84 -15.94 21.59 15.76
C GLU A 84 -17.22 21.35 14.95
N THR A 85 -18.03 22.39 14.75
CA THR A 85 -19.30 22.30 14.02
C THR A 85 -19.08 21.86 12.55
N GLU A 86 -18.14 22.46 11.85
CA GLU A 86 -17.82 22.13 10.46
C GLU A 86 -17.22 20.72 10.37
N ILE A 87 -16.32 20.39 11.28
CA ILE A 87 -15.67 19.06 11.33
C ILE A 87 -16.72 17.98 11.59
N LYS A 88 -17.64 18.21 12.53
CA LYS A 88 -18.75 17.30 12.82
C LYS A 88 -19.66 17.06 11.60
N LYS A 89 -19.98 18.12 10.84
CA LYS A 89 -20.74 17.99 9.59
C LYS A 89 -20.03 17.06 8.59
N TYR A 90 -18.71 17.20 8.43
CA TYR A 90 -17.95 16.30 7.58
C TYR A 90 -18.02 14.85 8.07
N PHE A 91 -17.85 14.61 9.37
CA PHE A 91 -17.95 13.26 9.94
C PHE A 91 -19.35 12.66 9.77
N GLN A 92 -20.40 13.45 9.82
CA GLN A 92 -21.77 12.98 9.51
C GLN A 92 -21.92 12.50 8.07
N ILE A 93 -21.31 13.20 7.10
CA ILE A 93 -21.37 12.81 5.69
C ILE A 93 -20.68 11.46 5.44
N ILE A 94 -19.59 11.20 6.15
CA ILE A 94 -18.83 9.95 6.01
C ILE A 94 -19.25 8.87 7.02
N GLU A 95 -20.31 9.10 7.80
CA GLU A 95 -20.72 8.22 8.90
C GLU A 95 -21.02 6.77 8.47
N LEU A 96 -21.51 6.58 7.24
CA LEU A 96 -21.82 5.25 6.72
C LEU A 96 -20.59 4.44 6.27
N LYS A 97 -19.38 5.03 6.36
CA LYS A 97 -18.15 4.30 6.07
C LYS A 97 -17.87 3.24 7.14
N GLU A 98 -17.14 2.19 6.73
CA GLU A 98 -16.64 1.17 7.64
C GLU A 98 -15.90 1.82 8.83
N ALA A 99 -16.08 1.27 10.03
CA ALA A 99 -15.56 1.87 11.27
C ALA A 99 -14.04 2.12 11.23
N SER A 100 -13.26 1.16 10.75
CA SER A 100 -11.82 1.29 10.60
C SER A 100 -11.44 2.44 9.66
N TYR A 101 -12.06 2.53 8.49
CA TYR A 101 -11.80 3.60 7.52
C TYR A 101 -12.26 4.97 8.03
N PHE A 102 -13.40 5.02 8.73
CA PHE A 102 -13.90 6.24 9.38
C PHE A 102 -12.91 6.73 10.44
N ASN A 103 -12.46 5.84 11.34
CA ASN A 103 -11.48 6.16 12.39
C ASN A 103 -10.17 6.68 11.80
N ASP A 104 -9.70 6.07 10.74
CA ASP A 104 -8.51 6.53 10.02
C ASP A 104 -8.63 7.97 9.49
N ILE A 105 -9.83 8.37 9.02
CA ILE A 105 -10.09 9.75 8.56
C ILE A 105 -10.09 10.71 9.75
N VAL A 106 -10.78 10.35 10.84
CA VAL A 106 -10.82 11.15 12.07
C VAL A 106 -9.42 11.41 12.60
N ILE A 107 -8.60 10.36 12.68
CA ILE A 107 -7.21 10.44 13.14
C ILE A 107 -6.36 11.31 12.21
N ALA A 108 -6.47 11.13 10.88
CA ALA A 108 -5.70 11.93 9.92
C ALA A 108 -6.03 13.44 10.02
N ILE A 109 -7.30 13.80 10.18
CA ILE A 109 -7.71 15.20 10.37
C ILE A 109 -7.19 15.74 11.72
N TYR A 110 -7.25 14.93 12.79
CA TYR A 110 -6.72 15.30 14.09
C TYR A 110 -5.21 15.57 14.00
N GLN A 111 -4.43 14.71 13.37
CA GLN A 111 -2.98 14.87 13.20
C GLN A 111 -2.63 16.14 12.41
N LEU A 112 -3.43 16.52 11.41
CA LEU A 112 -3.27 17.80 10.73
C LEU A 112 -3.46 18.98 11.73
N TYR A 113 -4.53 18.97 12.53
CA TYR A 113 -4.78 20.04 13.48
C TYR A 113 -3.77 20.06 14.64
N GLU A 114 -3.28 18.93 15.09
CA GLU A 114 -2.18 18.81 16.04
C GLU A 114 -0.88 19.46 15.48
N TYR A 115 -0.58 19.20 14.20
CA TYR A 115 0.52 19.88 13.52
C TYR A 115 0.31 21.40 13.45
N LEU A 116 -0.90 21.88 13.10
CA LEU A 116 -1.20 23.30 13.04
C LEU A 116 -1.04 23.98 14.40
N GLN A 117 -1.47 23.34 15.48
CA GLN A 117 -1.25 23.82 16.84
C GLN A 117 0.24 23.85 17.20
N THR A 118 0.97 22.78 16.89
CA THR A 118 2.42 22.72 17.14
C THR A 118 3.21 23.80 16.40
N LYS A 119 2.68 24.25 15.24
CA LYS A 119 3.24 25.36 14.45
C LYS A 119 2.68 26.74 14.83
N GLU A 120 1.90 26.82 15.90
CA GLU A 120 1.28 28.06 16.35
C GLU A 120 0.41 28.77 15.30
N ILE A 121 -0.12 27.99 14.31
CA ILE A 121 -1.05 28.48 13.29
C ILE A 121 -2.45 28.61 13.86
N ILE A 122 -2.77 27.74 14.85
CA ILE A 122 -4.02 27.78 15.64
C ILE A 122 -3.68 27.68 17.14
N ASP A 123 -4.50 28.27 17.97
CA ASP A 123 -4.30 28.22 19.43
C ASP A 123 -4.71 26.89 20.05
N ARG A 124 -5.75 26.26 19.50
CA ARG A 124 -6.29 24.99 20.01
C ARG A 124 -6.84 24.11 18.90
N ILE A 125 -6.73 22.80 19.11
CA ILE A 125 -7.37 21.80 18.24
C ILE A 125 -8.89 21.94 18.38
N PRO A 126 -9.66 22.03 17.27
CA PRO A 126 -11.09 22.36 17.32
C PRO A 126 -11.98 21.22 17.83
N PHE A 127 -11.48 19.99 17.94
CA PHE A 127 -12.26 18.84 18.39
C PHE A 127 -11.40 17.81 19.14
N ARG A 128 -12.07 16.90 19.86
CA ARG A 128 -11.44 15.72 20.47
C ARG A 128 -11.77 14.49 19.67
N TYR A 129 -10.77 13.86 19.08
CA TYR A 129 -10.96 12.73 18.17
C TYR A 129 -11.59 11.51 18.86
N GLU A 130 -11.31 11.29 20.16
CA GLU A 130 -11.81 10.18 20.96
C GLU A 130 -13.35 10.11 20.99
N TYR A 131 -14.03 11.24 20.89
CA TYR A 131 -15.49 11.32 20.91
C TYR A 131 -16.14 10.85 19.60
N TYR A 132 -15.35 10.77 18.53
CA TYR A 132 -15.83 10.40 17.19
C TYR A 132 -15.46 8.99 16.79
N LEU A 133 -14.49 8.35 17.48
CA LEU A 133 -14.06 6.99 17.11
C LEU A 133 -15.19 5.97 17.26
N LYS A 134 -15.36 5.17 16.23
CA LYS A 134 -16.27 4.04 16.20
C LYS A 134 -15.60 2.78 16.75
N LYS A 135 -16.37 1.96 17.42
CA LYS A 135 -15.91 0.62 17.82
C LYS A 135 -15.69 -0.24 16.58
N GLU A 136 -14.47 -0.70 16.40
CA GLU A 136 -14.14 -1.65 15.34
C GLU A 136 -14.53 -3.06 15.76
N ILE A 137 -15.30 -3.72 14.91
CA ILE A 137 -15.68 -5.12 15.11
C ILE A 137 -14.84 -5.94 14.12
N HIS A 138 -13.82 -6.61 14.64
CA HIS A 138 -12.99 -7.49 13.83
C HIS A 138 -13.70 -8.84 13.65
N CYS A 139 -14.47 -8.98 12.57
CA CYS A 139 -15.00 -10.27 12.17
C CYS A 139 -13.89 -11.08 11.49
N HIS A 140 -13.56 -12.23 12.05
CA HIS A 140 -12.69 -13.21 11.41
C HIS A 140 -13.46 -13.93 10.30
N ASN A 141 -13.42 -13.37 9.09
CA ASN A 141 -13.90 -14.09 7.93
C ASN A 141 -12.83 -15.10 7.50
N ASN A 142 -13.20 -16.38 7.48
CA ASN A 142 -12.33 -17.39 6.91
C ASN A 142 -12.20 -17.14 5.40
N ARG A 143 -11.02 -16.70 4.99
CA ARG A 143 -10.66 -16.43 3.57
C ARG A 143 -9.81 -17.56 2.98
N SER A 144 -9.87 -18.76 3.57
CA SER A 144 -9.17 -19.91 3.00
C SER A 144 -9.86 -20.30 1.68
N VAL A 145 -9.04 -20.54 0.67
CA VAL A 145 -9.51 -21.09 -0.60
C VAL A 145 -9.80 -22.57 -0.40
N GLU A 146 -10.97 -23.04 -0.84
CA GLU A 146 -11.32 -24.47 -0.79
C GLU A 146 -10.31 -25.30 -1.59
N MET A 147 -10.03 -26.51 -1.10
CA MET A 147 -8.99 -27.37 -1.69
C MET A 147 -9.26 -27.66 -3.16
N GLU A 148 -10.52 -27.85 -3.53
CA GLU A 148 -10.90 -28.08 -4.94
C GLU A 148 -10.53 -26.91 -5.85
N ILE A 149 -10.79 -25.67 -5.40
CA ILE A 149 -10.44 -24.46 -6.14
C ILE A 149 -8.90 -24.30 -6.19
N TYR A 150 -8.23 -24.55 -5.07
CA TYR A 150 -6.76 -24.51 -4.99
C TYR A 150 -6.13 -25.46 -6.03
N GLU A 151 -6.61 -26.71 -6.14
CA GLU A 151 -6.14 -27.68 -7.12
C GLU A 151 -6.45 -27.27 -8.56
N ARG A 152 -7.62 -26.66 -8.81
CA ARG A 152 -7.97 -26.12 -10.13
C ARG A 152 -7.02 -24.99 -10.52
N ILE A 153 -6.73 -24.07 -9.61
CA ILE A 153 -5.75 -23.00 -9.85
C ILE A 153 -4.38 -23.61 -10.20
N LEU A 154 -3.90 -24.59 -9.44
CA LEU A 154 -2.61 -25.24 -9.70
C LEU A 154 -2.56 -25.86 -11.10
N ARG A 155 -3.63 -26.54 -11.54
CA ARG A 155 -3.72 -27.14 -12.89
C ARG A 155 -3.67 -26.07 -13.99
N GLU A 156 -4.29 -24.92 -13.74
CA GLU A 156 -4.35 -23.81 -14.70
C GLU A 156 -3.09 -22.94 -14.73
N LEU A 157 -2.20 -23.03 -13.73
CA LEU A 157 -0.98 -22.23 -13.66
C LEU A 157 -0.11 -22.31 -14.92
N LYS A 158 -0.13 -23.46 -15.63
CA LYS A 158 0.62 -23.62 -16.88
C LYS A 158 0.19 -22.66 -17.98
N ASN A 159 -1.06 -22.19 -17.93
CA ASN A 159 -1.66 -21.27 -18.90
C ASN A 159 -1.43 -19.80 -18.53
N PHE A 160 -0.85 -19.53 -17.34
CA PHE A 160 -0.55 -18.17 -16.89
C PHE A 160 0.77 -17.68 -17.48
N PRO A 161 0.91 -16.36 -17.72
CA PRO A 161 2.21 -15.78 -18.05
C PRO A 161 3.26 -16.14 -16.99
N GLU A 162 4.52 -16.31 -17.40
CA GLU A 162 5.57 -16.88 -16.53
C GLU A 162 5.74 -16.13 -15.21
N ILE A 163 5.88 -14.79 -15.24
CA ILE A 163 6.09 -14.01 -14.03
C ILE A 163 4.90 -14.07 -13.07
N PRO A 164 3.65 -13.77 -13.46
CA PRO A 164 2.49 -13.92 -12.57
C PRO A 164 2.32 -15.32 -12.02
N ARG A 165 2.58 -16.34 -12.82
CA ARG A 165 2.56 -17.74 -12.39
C ARG A 165 3.54 -18.01 -11.26
N LEU A 166 4.79 -17.58 -11.40
CA LEU A 166 5.82 -17.77 -10.39
C LEU A 166 5.53 -16.96 -9.12
N ILE A 167 5.03 -15.72 -9.25
CA ILE A 167 4.60 -14.92 -8.11
C ILE A 167 3.47 -15.63 -7.34
N LEU A 168 2.47 -16.14 -8.05
CA LEU A 168 1.34 -16.84 -7.43
C LEU A 168 1.79 -18.14 -6.74
N LEU A 169 2.72 -18.91 -7.35
CA LEU A 169 3.30 -20.10 -6.73
C LEU A 169 3.95 -19.80 -5.37
N HIS A 170 4.68 -18.70 -5.22
CA HIS A 170 5.26 -18.31 -3.93
C HIS A 170 4.17 -18.05 -2.88
N SER A 171 3.11 -17.34 -3.27
CA SER A 171 2.00 -17.08 -2.35
C SER A 171 1.25 -18.34 -1.96
N MET A 172 1.02 -19.24 -2.90
CA MET A 172 0.29 -20.49 -2.66
C MET A 172 1.08 -21.51 -1.85
N LEU A 173 2.38 -21.69 -2.15
CA LEU A 173 3.20 -22.74 -1.53
C LEU A 173 3.80 -22.35 -0.18
N ILE A 174 4.11 -21.07 0.01
CA ILE A 174 4.84 -20.58 1.19
C ILE A 174 4.20 -19.37 1.88
N GLY A 175 3.02 -18.93 1.43
CA GLY A 175 2.24 -17.89 2.10
C GLY A 175 2.87 -16.49 2.08
N LEU A 176 3.74 -16.18 1.12
CA LEU A 176 4.32 -14.85 0.99
C LEU A 176 3.31 -13.86 0.44
N ARG A 177 3.39 -12.60 0.90
CA ARG A 177 2.60 -11.53 0.33
C ARG A 177 3.09 -11.21 -1.08
N ILE A 178 2.17 -10.92 -2.00
CA ILE A 178 2.52 -10.59 -3.40
C ILE A 178 3.57 -9.47 -3.49
N SER A 179 3.44 -8.43 -2.66
CA SER A 179 4.41 -7.33 -2.64
C SER A 179 5.80 -7.76 -2.18
N GLU A 180 5.90 -8.73 -1.26
CA GLU A 180 7.17 -9.31 -0.82
C GLU A 180 7.82 -10.10 -1.96
N VAL A 181 7.03 -10.91 -2.67
CA VAL A 181 7.51 -11.69 -3.83
C VAL A 181 7.97 -10.76 -4.96
N CYS A 182 7.23 -9.70 -5.26
CA CYS A 182 7.60 -8.72 -6.29
C CYS A 182 8.93 -7.99 -6.00
N THR A 183 9.41 -8.01 -4.77
CA THR A 183 10.65 -7.32 -4.35
C THR A 183 11.80 -8.26 -4.02
N LEU A 184 11.66 -9.56 -4.30
CA LEU A 184 12.74 -10.54 -4.12
C LEU A 184 13.97 -10.17 -4.95
N LYS A 185 15.15 -10.39 -4.37
CA LYS A 185 16.45 -10.24 -5.01
C LYS A 185 16.99 -11.58 -5.49
N GLY A 186 17.92 -11.57 -6.43
CA GLY A 186 18.46 -12.80 -7.01
C GLY A 186 19.20 -13.70 -6.02
N ASP A 187 19.71 -13.15 -4.93
CA ASP A 187 20.34 -13.87 -3.82
C ASP A 187 19.35 -14.44 -2.80
N ALA A 188 18.04 -14.20 -2.99
CA ALA A 188 17.02 -14.61 -2.03
C ALA A 188 16.96 -16.13 -1.78
N TYR A 189 17.38 -16.96 -2.74
CA TYR A 189 17.27 -18.42 -2.67
C TYR A 189 18.58 -19.07 -2.30
N SER A 190 18.56 -19.86 -1.25
CA SER A 190 19.74 -20.60 -0.76
C SER A 190 19.41 -22.07 -0.48
N TRP A 191 20.44 -22.92 -0.55
CA TRP A 191 20.37 -24.31 -0.11
C TRP A 191 21.29 -24.49 1.10
N GLN A 192 20.77 -25.00 2.22
CA GLN A 192 21.55 -25.21 3.41
C GLN A 192 21.24 -26.59 4.02
N GLY A 193 22.27 -27.41 4.14
CA GLY A 193 22.09 -28.78 4.58
C GLY A 193 21.26 -29.58 3.60
N ARG A 194 20.06 -30.00 4.03
CA ARG A 194 19.10 -30.76 3.22
C ARG A 194 17.93 -29.92 2.73
N ASP A 195 17.85 -28.65 3.11
CA ASP A 195 16.68 -27.82 2.91
C ASP A 195 16.96 -26.61 2.02
N ALA A 196 15.98 -26.28 1.21
CA ALA A 196 15.95 -25.06 0.42
C ALA A 196 15.28 -23.94 1.23
N TRP A 197 15.80 -22.73 1.13
CA TRP A 197 15.36 -21.57 1.88
C TRP A 197 15.18 -20.36 0.97
N ILE A 198 14.24 -19.47 1.37
CA ILE A 198 14.09 -18.14 0.80
C ILE A 198 14.23 -17.09 1.90
N GLN A 199 14.96 -16.01 1.60
CA GLN A 199 15.06 -14.83 2.45
C GLN A 199 14.26 -13.70 1.83
N VAL A 200 13.35 -13.11 2.62
CA VAL A 200 12.39 -12.11 2.16
C VAL A 200 12.46 -10.89 3.06
N TYR A 201 12.60 -9.70 2.46
CA TYR A 201 12.48 -8.45 3.19
C TYR A 201 11.02 -8.07 3.39
N GLN A 202 10.61 -7.95 4.65
CA GLN A 202 9.25 -7.54 5.03
C GLN A 202 9.19 -6.03 5.22
N MET A 203 8.73 -5.30 4.23
CA MET A 203 8.63 -3.83 4.24
C MET A 203 7.91 -3.27 5.46
N LYS A 204 6.79 -3.90 5.86
CA LYS A 204 5.99 -3.44 7.02
C LYS A 204 6.73 -3.58 8.34
N MET A 205 7.54 -4.64 8.50
CA MET A 205 8.29 -4.95 9.73
C MET A 205 9.73 -4.44 9.68
N ARG A 206 10.19 -3.98 8.51
CA ARG A 206 11.56 -3.52 8.24
C ARG A 206 12.63 -4.54 8.65
N THR A 207 12.33 -5.83 8.42
CA THR A 207 13.20 -6.94 8.79
C THR A 207 13.20 -8.02 7.73
N TYR A 208 14.25 -8.86 7.74
CA TYR A 208 14.30 -10.05 6.91
C TYR A 208 13.62 -11.21 7.61
N LYS A 209 12.84 -11.97 6.82
CA LYS A 209 12.26 -13.26 7.22
C LYS A 209 12.89 -14.34 6.36
N ARG A 210 13.26 -15.45 6.99
CA ARG A 210 13.73 -16.65 6.29
C ARG A 210 12.71 -17.75 6.43
N VAL A 211 12.38 -18.41 5.33
CA VAL A 211 11.32 -19.44 5.27
C VAL A 211 11.84 -20.65 4.49
N PRO A 212 11.60 -21.89 4.96
CA PRO A 212 11.87 -23.08 4.17
C PRO A 212 10.92 -23.12 2.97
N ILE A 213 11.41 -23.62 1.83
CA ILE A 213 10.65 -23.74 0.61
C ILE A 213 10.73 -25.15 0.03
N PRO A 214 9.70 -25.59 -0.71
CA PRO A 214 9.79 -26.87 -1.41
C PRO A 214 10.94 -26.91 -2.42
N ASP A 215 11.65 -28.03 -2.50
CA ASP A 215 12.76 -28.26 -3.44
C ASP A 215 12.37 -27.99 -4.88
N VAL A 216 11.13 -28.32 -5.22
CA VAL A 216 10.59 -28.07 -6.58
C VAL A 216 10.58 -26.58 -6.88
N LEU A 217 10.11 -25.76 -5.93
CA LEU A 217 10.10 -24.30 -6.11
C LEU A 217 11.53 -23.76 -6.26
N TYR A 218 12.46 -24.20 -5.40
CA TYR A 218 13.85 -23.83 -5.49
C TYR A 218 14.45 -24.15 -6.89
N LYS A 219 14.25 -25.38 -7.38
CA LYS A 219 14.75 -25.81 -8.70
C LYS A 219 14.14 -25.00 -9.85
N ILE A 220 12.85 -24.68 -9.77
CA ILE A 220 12.17 -23.81 -10.75
C ILE A 220 12.81 -22.43 -10.74
N MET A 221 13.00 -21.84 -9.55
CA MET A 221 13.55 -20.49 -9.43
C MET A 221 15.01 -20.42 -9.83
N LYS A 222 15.83 -21.44 -9.53
CA LYS A 222 17.22 -21.48 -10.01
C LYS A 222 17.30 -21.46 -11.54
N ARG A 223 16.49 -22.29 -12.22
CA ARG A 223 16.40 -22.27 -13.69
C ARG A 223 15.92 -20.91 -14.23
N TYR A 224 14.98 -20.28 -13.53
CA TYR A 224 14.49 -18.95 -13.91
C TYR A 224 15.60 -17.90 -13.81
N LEU A 225 16.34 -17.86 -12.70
CA LEU A 225 17.47 -16.94 -12.47
C LEU A 225 18.55 -17.14 -13.53
N GLU A 226 18.93 -18.38 -13.85
CA GLU A 226 19.90 -18.71 -14.88
C GLU A 226 19.42 -18.30 -16.27
N LYS A 227 18.17 -18.62 -16.63
CA LYS A 227 17.55 -18.30 -17.94
C LYS A 227 17.58 -16.80 -18.24
N TYR A 228 17.33 -15.97 -17.24
CA TYR A 228 17.24 -14.53 -17.39
C TYR A 228 18.49 -13.77 -16.90
N HIS A 229 19.55 -14.49 -16.53
CA HIS A 229 20.82 -13.92 -16.06
C HIS A 229 20.62 -12.93 -14.91
N ILE A 230 19.75 -13.26 -13.93
CA ILE A 230 19.44 -12.40 -12.79
C ILE A 230 20.60 -12.43 -11.80
N GLY A 231 21.24 -11.28 -11.60
CA GLY A 231 22.31 -11.10 -10.61
C GLY A 231 21.80 -11.03 -9.16
N SER A 232 22.71 -11.14 -8.19
CA SER A 232 22.38 -11.12 -6.75
C SER A 232 21.58 -9.89 -6.34
N GLU A 233 21.97 -8.72 -6.83
CA GLU A 233 21.34 -7.44 -6.50
C GLU A 233 20.15 -7.07 -7.37
N ASP A 234 19.88 -7.84 -8.42
CA ASP A 234 18.76 -7.63 -9.31
C ASP A 234 17.45 -8.09 -8.67
N TYR A 235 16.34 -7.48 -9.08
CA TYR A 235 15.03 -8.04 -8.74
C TYR A 235 14.78 -9.33 -9.51
N VAL A 236 14.29 -10.37 -8.82
CA VAL A 236 13.92 -11.64 -9.45
C VAL A 236 12.87 -11.43 -10.53
N PHE A 237 11.85 -10.67 -10.20
CA PHE A 237 10.77 -10.32 -11.13
C PHE A 237 10.92 -8.86 -11.51
N GLN A 238 11.30 -8.61 -12.75
CA GLN A 238 11.62 -7.28 -13.26
C GLN A 238 10.48 -6.70 -14.10
N ASN A 239 10.32 -5.39 -14.02
CA ASN A 239 9.57 -4.63 -15.01
C ASN A 239 10.46 -4.33 -16.24
N LYS A 240 9.89 -3.72 -17.28
CA LYS A 240 10.60 -3.40 -18.54
C LYS A 240 11.84 -2.48 -18.37
N ARG A 241 12.03 -1.86 -17.20
CA ARG A 241 13.15 -0.97 -16.89
C ARG A 241 14.16 -1.58 -15.90
N GLY A 242 14.07 -2.87 -15.63
CA GLY A 242 14.94 -3.56 -14.66
C GLY A 242 14.56 -3.36 -13.18
N GLY A 243 13.58 -2.53 -12.87
CA GLY A 243 13.07 -2.36 -11.50
C GLY A 243 12.13 -3.49 -11.07
N ALA A 244 11.71 -3.47 -9.79
CA ALA A 244 10.80 -4.46 -9.25
C ALA A 244 9.51 -4.59 -10.06
N TYR A 245 8.99 -5.80 -10.20
CA TYR A 245 7.71 -6.05 -10.83
C TYR A 245 6.59 -5.35 -10.06
N GLN A 246 5.71 -4.66 -10.79
CA GLN A 246 4.71 -3.82 -10.15
C GLN A 246 3.51 -4.64 -9.65
N TYR A 247 3.17 -4.47 -8.39
CA TYR A 247 1.98 -5.11 -7.78
C TYR A 247 0.70 -4.84 -8.58
N GLY A 248 0.54 -3.60 -9.08
CA GLY A 248 -0.59 -3.23 -9.92
C GLY A 248 -0.67 -4.03 -11.22
N SER A 249 0.48 -4.33 -11.85
CA SER A 249 0.55 -5.17 -13.06
C SER A 249 0.15 -6.61 -12.75
N PHE A 250 0.60 -7.16 -11.64
CA PHE A 250 0.17 -8.49 -11.18
C PHE A 250 -1.33 -8.53 -10.95
N LYS A 251 -1.89 -7.57 -10.19
CA LYS A 251 -3.32 -7.49 -9.90
C LYS A 251 -4.16 -7.40 -11.17
N TRP A 252 -3.72 -6.58 -12.13
CA TRP A 252 -4.41 -6.43 -13.41
C TRP A 252 -4.42 -7.75 -14.19
N GLN A 253 -3.27 -8.43 -14.32
CA GLN A 253 -3.17 -9.70 -15.03
C GLN A 253 -4.00 -10.80 -14.37
N MET A 254 -4.04 -10.86 -13.02
CA MET A 254 -4.91 -11.81 -12.31
C MET A 254 -6.37 -11.54 -12.59
N LYS A 255 -6.80 -10.28 -12.56
CA LYS A 255 -8.18 -9.89 -12.90
C LYS A 255 -8.56 -10.31 -14.32
N GLU A 256 -7.67 -10.10 -15.30
CA GLU A 256 -7.89 -10.53 -16.69
C GLU A 256 -8.03 -12.05 -16.80
N LEU A 257 -7.19 -12.80 -16.09
CA LEU A 257 -7.26 -14.26 -16.08
C LEU A 257 -8.53 -14.76 -15.42
N PHE A 258 -8.93 -14.18 -14.28
CA PHE A 258 -10.16 -14.54 -13.59
C PHE A 258 -11.40 -14.22 -14.44
N ASN A 259 -11.42 -13.08 -15.12
CA ASN A 259 -12.51 -12.72 -16.04
C ASN A 259 -12.63 -13.70 -17.23
N LYS A 260 -11.51 -14.20 -17.74
CA LYS A 260 -11.49 -15.19 -18.84
C LYS A 260 -11.82 -16.61 -18.38
N ARG A 261 -11.68 -16.92 -17.11
CA ARG A 261 -11.84 -18.24 -16.54
C ARG A 261 -12.90 -18.27 -15.43
N GLN A 262 -14.03 -17.61 -15.67
CA GLN A 262 -15.18 -17.64 -14.76
C GLN A 262 -15.72 -19.03 -14.49
N ASP A 263 -15.45 -19.98 -15.40
CA ASP A 263 -15.74 -21.41 -15.21
C ASP A 263 -15.05 -22.00 -13.96
N ILE A 264 -13.87 -21.48 -13.60
CA ILE A 264 -13.10 -21.90 -12.42
C ILE A 264 -13.42 -21.04 -11.19
N PHE A 265 -13.61 -19.72 -11.38
CA PHE A 265 -13.69 -18.74 -10.31
C PHE A 265 -15.11 -18.25 -9.99
N LYS A 266 -16.16 -18.87 -10.58
CA LYS A 266 -17.54 -18.50 -10.32
C LYS A 266 -17.87 -18.64 -8.82
N GLY A 267 -18.25 -17.54 -8.18
CA GLY A 267 -18.54 -17.49 -6.74
C GLY A 267 -17.40 -17.06 -5.84
N TYR A 268 -16.25 -16.70 -6.43
CA TYR A 268 -15.10 -16.09 -5.76
C TYR A 268 -14.86 -14.70 -6.38
N ASP A 269 -15.32 -13.67 -5.69
CA ASP A 269 -15.13 -12.25 -6.06
C ASP A 269 -13.82 -11.67 -5.48
#